data_37204d68b9820eb819e8ca2a2b4ea988
#
_entry.id   37204d68b9820eb819e8ca2a2b4ea988
#
_cell.length_a   1.000
_cell.length_b   1.000
_cell.length_c   1.000
_cell.angle_alpha   90.00
_cell.angle_beta   90.00
_cell.angle_gamma   90.00
#
_symmetry.space_group_name_H-M   'P 1'
#
loop_
_entity.id
_entity.type
_entity.pdbx_description
1 polymer ?
#
loop_
_entity_poly.entity_id
_entity_poly.type
_entity_poly.pdbx_seq_one_letter_code
_entity_poly.pdbx_strand_id
1 'polypeptide(L)'
;MNRDGKGVYKEENRKPTLPFFFKLLWRKLSQLIRLNLMLMVQAIPILVLVYVYLAGYKTATATEMLYAPLYGISKIAPVGGITALLDTQSIQMGIPIFTPVMLIVLICLGVLLAITFGWFNAGSAYVLRGLFRGDPVFIWSDFFYAIKRNLKQAFFMGLLDFACIAVLVSDFIFFYSRTGSSYGNDVMYLMIFAISIVYVIMRFYMYQLMITFDLSTMKILKNSLIFTILGIKRNVLAMIGLLLLIVLNAVFIVMFLSVGITIPMVLPLFYIMAVMGFITTYAAYPVIDKYMIAPYANDNVPEPTEETEASEISDKE
;
A
#
# COMPACT_ATOMS: atom_id res chain seq x y z
N MET A 1 -30.63 -14.18 28.81
CA MET A 1 -29.69 -13.12 29.24
C MET A 1 -28.47 -13.19 28.32
N ASN A 2 -28.57 -12.59 27.12
CA ASN A 2 -27.50 -12.58 26.13
C ASN A 2 -26.41 -11.61 26.60
N ARG A 3 -25.34 -12.14 27.17
CA ARG A 3 -24.10 -11.40 27.37
C ARG A 3 -23.38 -11.31 26.02
N ASP A 4 -23.72 -10.31 25.23
CA ASP A 4 -22.87 -9.92 24.10
C ASP A 4 -21.51 -9.54 24.69
N GLY A 5 -20.51 -10.38 24.47
CA GLY A 5 -19.16 -10.10 24.91
C GLY A 5 -18.68 -8.77 24.34
N LYS A 6 -17.91 -7.99 25.11
CA LYS A 6 -17.39 -6.65 24.74
C LYS A 6 -16.56 -6.61 23.42
N GLY A 7 -16.48 -7.70 22.68
CA GLY A 7 -15.63 -7.84 21.49
C GLY A 7 -16.33 -7.79 20.14
N VAL A 8 -17.64 -7.96 20.06
CA VAL A 8 -18.38 -7.98 18.78
C VAL A 8 -19.33 -6.79 18.71
N TYR A 9 -19.04 -5.84 17.84
CA TYR A 9 -19.90 -4.70 17.61
C TYR A 9 -20.88 -5.02 16.48
N LYS A 10 -22.21 -4.99 16.75
CA LYS A 10 -23.28 -5.16 15.74
C LYS A 10 -23.15 -4.21 14.53
N GLU A 11 -22.34 -3.16 14.67
CA GLU A 11 -22.13 -2.14 13.65
C GLU A 11 -21.13 -2.55 12.54
N GLU A 12 -20.40 -3.66 12.70
CA GLU A 12 -19.38 -4.08 11.73
C GLU A 12 -19.97 -4.63 10.43
N ASN A 13 -21.25 -5.02 10.42
CA ASN A 13 -22.00 -5.43 9.22
C ASN A 13 -22.70 -4.26 8.49
N ARG A 14 -22.43 -3.00 8.85
CA ARG A 14 -23.04 -1.85 8.18
C ARG A 14 -22.41 -1.59 6.81
N LYS A 15 -23.24 -1.00 5.91
CA LYS A 15 -22.78 -0.57 4.58
C LYS A 15 -21.53 0.32 4.72
N PRO A 16 -20.45 0.09 3.96
CA PRO A 16 -19.21 0.82 4.05
C PRO A 16 -19.39 2.26 3.54
N THR A 17 -19.55 3.20 4.48
CA THR A 17 -19.68 4.65 4.26
C THR A 17 -18.42 5.38 4.74
N LEU A 18 -18.19 6.63 4.29
CA LEU A 18 -17.05 7.43 4.75
C LEU A 18 -17.02 7.68 6.28
N PRO A 19 -18.14 8.05 6.95
CA PRO A 19 -18.13 8.19 8.40
C PRO A 19 -17.78 6.88 9.12
N PHE A 20 -18.26 5.75 8.60
CA PHE A 20 -17.94 4.44 9.16
C PHE A 20 -16.45 4.09 8.98
N PHE A 21 -15.84 4.50 7.86
CA PHE A 21 -14.38 4.35 7.63
C PHE A 21 -13.57 5.00 8.75
N PHE A 22 -13.82 6.28 9.06
CA PHE A 22 -13.05 6.99 10.10
C PHE A 22 -13.31 6.40 11.50
N LYS A 23 -14.55 6.00 11.81
CA LYS A 23 -14.87 5.32 13.07
C LYS A 23 -14.10 4.01 13.20
N LEU A 24 -14.06 3.21 12.12
CA LEU A 24 -13.37 1.93 12.10
C LEU A 24 -11.84 2.11 12.16
N LEU A 25 -11.30 3.05 11.38
CA LEU A 25 -9.87 3.38 11.37
C LEU A 25 -9.38 3.74 12.78
N TRP A 26 -10.09 4.64 13.46
CA TRP A 26 -9.73 5.06 14.81
C TRP A 26 -9.79 3.90 15.82
N ARG A 27 -10.84 3.10 15.75
CA ARG A 27 -11.02 1.93 16.62
C ARG A 27 -9.95 0.86 16.42
N LYS A 28 -9.49 0.66 15.17
CA LYS A 28 -8.49 -0.35 14.80
C LYS A 28 -7.05 0.20 14.71
N LEU A 29 -6.84 1.46 15.06
CA LEU A 29 -5.55 2.14 14.89
C LEU A 29 -4.40 1.40 15.60
N SER A 30 -4.58 0.94 16.83
CA SER A 30 -3.57 0.16 17.56
C SER A 30 -3.19 -1.14 16.83
N GLN A 31 -4.16 -1.82 16.20
CA GLN A 31 -3.91 -3.03 15.43
C GLN A 31 -3.19 -2.72 14.11
N LEU A 32 -3.53 -1.60 13.47
CA LEU A 32 -2.85 -1.12 12.26
C LEU A 32 -1.39 -0.75 12.55
N ILE A 33 -1.10 -0.08 13.69
CA ILE A 33 0.28 0.23 14.10
C ILE A 33 1.08 -1.07 14.29
N ARG A 34 0.51 -2.07 14.98
CA ARG A 34 1.19 -3.39 15.16
C ARG A 34 1.44 -4.09 13.83
N LEU A 35 0.49 -4.06 12.91
CA LEU A 35 0.69 -4.59 11.56
C LEU A 35 1.78 -3.82 10.81
N ASN A 36 1.78 -2.49 10.93
CA ASN A 36 2.77 -1.66 10.27
C ASN A 36 4.19 -1.93 10.75
N LEU A 37 4.39 -2.21 12.05
CA LEU A 37 5.69 -2.60 12.60
C LEU A 37 6.23 -3.88 11.92
N MET A 38 5.38 -4.83 11.57
CA MET A 38 5.79 -6.00 10.77
C MET A 38 6.17 -5.59 9.35
N LEU A 39 5.38 -4.71 8.72
CA LEU A 39 5.65 -4.22 7.36
C LEU A 39 6.91 -3.36 7.28
N MET A 40 7.33 -2.70 8.36
CA MET A 40 8.59 -1.95 8.40
C MET A 40 9.81 -2.80 8.06
N VAL A 41 9.81 -4.09 8.41
CA VAL A 41 10.90 -5.01 8.06
C VAL A 41 11.11 -5.04 6.54
N GLN A 42 10.01 -5.03 5.77
CA GLN A 42 10.07 -4.99 4.31
C GLN A 42 10.50 -3.61 3.77
N ALA A 43 10.29 -2.53 4.53
CA ALA A 43 10.72 -1.19 4.15
C ALA A 43 12.24 -0.97 4.34
N ILE A 44 12.93 -1.78 5.16
CA ILE A 44 14.35 -1.61 5.46
C ILE A 44 15.22 -1.50 4.19
N PRO A 45 15.11 -2.38 3.18
CA PRO A 45 15.90 -2.26 1.95
C PRO A 45 15.71 -0.92 1.23
N ILE A 46 14.46 -0.43 1.20
CA ILE A 46 14.11 0.86 0.59
C ILE A 46 14.70 2.02 1.40
N LEU A 47 14.59 1.96 2.73
CA LEU A 47 15.17 2.97 3.61
C LEU A 47 16.70 3.03 3.51
N VAL A 48 17.36 1.88 3.40
CA VAL A 48 18.81 1.81 3.15
C VAL A 48 19.16 2.43 1.81
N LEU A 49 18.43 2.13 0.74
CA LEU A 49 18.63 2.73 -0.57
C LEU A 49 18.47 4.26 -0.52
N VAL A 50 17.42 4.75 0.13
CA VAL A 50 17.17 6.18 0.30
C VAL A 50 18.29 6.83 1.12
N TYR A 51 18.72 6.20 2.21
CA TYR A 51 19.83 6.69 3.03
C TYR A 51 21.13 6.78 2.23
N VAL A 52 21.46 5.74 1.47
CA VAL A 52 22.63 5.71 0.60
C VAL A 52 22.57 6.79 -0.47
N TYR A 53 21.38 7.00 -1.06
CA TYR A 53 21.17 8.05 -2.06
C TYR A 53 21.32 9.46 -1.46
N LEU A 54 20.79 9.69 -0.26
CA LEU A 54 20.84 11.01 0.39
C LEU A 54 22.18 11.31 1.05
N ALA A 55 22.74 10.36 1.80
CA ALA A 55 23.92 10.53 2.64
C ALA A 55 25.23 9.99 2.00
N GLY A 56 25.14 9.27 0.86
CA GLY A 56 26.30 8.70 0.16
C GLY A 56 27.20 9.76 -0.46
N TYR A 57 28.43 9.39 -0.75
CA TYR A 57 29.37 10.24 -1.50
C TYR A 57 28.84 10.52 -2.89
N LYS A 58 28.88 11.80 -3.31
CA LYS A 58 28.41 12.27 -4.61
C LYS A 58 29.51 13.06 -5.29
N THR A 59 29.66 12.88 -6.62
CA THR A 59 30.48 13.77 -7.44
C THR A 59 29.65 14.99 -7.83
N ALA A 60 30.21 16.19 -7.59
CA ALA A 60 29.62 17.41 -8.13
C ALA A 60 29.69 17.36 -9.68
N THR A 61 28.53 17.45 -10.32
CA THR A 61 28.49 17.63 -11.78
C THR A 61 28.70 19.11 -12.11
N ALA A 62 29.74 19.41 -12.86
CA ALA A 62 30.11 20.78 -13.24
C ALA A 62 29.05 21.53 -14.07
N THR A 63 28.05 20.83 -14.58
CA THR A 63 27.00 21.36 -15.46
C THR A 63 25.82 22.00 -14.71
N GLU A 64 25.71 21.81 -13.39
CA GLU A 64 24.55 22.30 -12.64
C GLU A 64 24.89 23.53 -11.79
N MET A 65 25.44 24.53 -12.44
CA MET A 65 25.84 25.81 -11.80
C MET A 65 24.74 26.53 -11.02
N LEU A 66 23.46 26.23 -11.31
CA LEU A 66 22.34 26.86 -10.59
C LEU A 66 22.25 26.43 -9.12
N TYR A 67 22.74 25.24 -8.80
CA TYR A 67 22.58 24.64 -7.46
C TYR A 67 23.89 24.58 -6.66
N ALA A 68 25.03 24.77 -7.31
CA ALA A 68 26.32 24.89 -6.64
C ALA A 68 26.35 25.98 -5.53
N PRO A 69 25.73 27.19 -5.74
CA PRO A 69 25.60 28.18 -4.68
C PRO A 69 24.76 27.71 -3.49
N LEU A 70 23.68 26.95 -3.73
CA LEU A 70 22.83 26.44 -2.65
C LEU A 70 23.55 25.43 -1.78
N TYR A 71 24.37 24.56 -2.37
CA TYR A 71 25.25 23.65 -1.64
C TYR A 71 26.28 24.39 -0.78
N GLY A 72 26.88 25.43 -1.32
CA GLY A 72 27.82 26.28 -0.55
C GLY A 72 27.17 26.99 0.62
N ILE A 73 25.96 27.54 0.41
CA ILE A 73 25.18 28.20 1.48
C ILE A 73 24.78 27.20 2.56
N SER A 74 24.37 25.99 2.21
CA SER A 74 24.00 24.96 3.19
C SER A 74 25.14 24.56 4.12
N LYS A 75 26.41 24.66 3.64
CA LYS A 75 27.62 24.35 4.44
C LYS A 75 28.07 25.50 5.35
N ILE A 76 27.67 26.73 5.05
CA ILE A 76 28.10 27.94 5.78
C ILE A 76 27.00 28.44 6.74
N ALA A 77 25.72 28.20 6.42
CA ALA A 77 24.61 28.69 7.22
C ALA A 77 24.36 27.83 8.46
N PRO A 78 23.99 28.43 9.59
CA PRO A 78 23.59 27.68 10.78
C PRO A 78 22.35 26.82 10.47
N VAL A 79 22.30 25.62 11.07
CA VAL A 79 21.28 24.61 10.81
C VAL A 79 19.89 25.09 11.21
N GLY A 80 19.13 25.62 10.27
CA GLY A 80 17.70 25.88 10.39
C GLY A 80 16.90 24.86 9.58
N GLY A 81 15.60 24.73 9.83
CA GLY A 81 14.76 23.77 9.10
C GLY A 81 14.77 23.99 7.58
N ILE A 82 14.79 25.24 7.11
CA ILE A 82 14.89 25.59 5.69
C ILE A 82 16.27 25.21 5.13
N THR A 83 17.35 25.44 5.88
CA THR A 83 18.70 25.08 5.46
C THR A 83 18.87 23.56 5.40
N ALA A 84 18.25 22.77 6.28
CA ALA A 84 18.22 21.32 6.21
C ALA A 84 17.48 20.81 4.95
N LEU A 85 16.39 21.44 4.56
CA LEU A 85 15.67 21.13 3.31
C LEU A 85 16.52 21.50 2.08
N LEU A 86 17.17 22.64 2.08
CA LEU A 86 18.08 23.07 1.01
C LEU A 86 19.32 22.19 0.93
N ASP A 87 19.83 21.70 2.08
CA ASP A 87 20.95 20.77 2.13
C ASP A 87 20.56 19.41 1.55
N THR A 88 19.39 18.84 1.93
CA THR A 88 18.87 17.63 1.32
C THR A 88 18.62 17.79 -0.18
N GLN A 89 18.10 18.92 -0.61
CA GLN A 89 17.88 19.22 -2.03
C GLN A 89 19.20 19.35 -2.78
N SER A 90 20.20 20.03 -2.22
CA SER A 90 21.52 20.23 -2.85
C SER A 90 22.34 18.93 -2.90
N ILE A 91 22.21 18.07 -1.89
CA ILE A 91 22.86 16.74 -1.86
C ILE A 91 22.24 15.83 -2.94
N GLN A 92 20.95 15.99 -3.26
CA GLN A 92 20.29 15.19 -4.29
C GLN A 92 20.84 15.45 -5.72
N MET A 93 21.51 16.55 -5.94
CA MET A 93 21.95 16.98 -7.29
C MET A 93 23.30 16.39 -7.72
N GLY A 94 24.04 15.76 -6.85
CA GLY A 94 25.25 15.04 -7.22
C GLY A 94 24.96 13.62 -7.71
N ILE A 95 25.80 13.09 -8.60
CA ILE A 95 25.73 11.68 -8.99
C ILE A 95 26.28 10.83 -7.85
N PRO A 96 25.48 9.91 -7.28
CA PRO A 96 25.96 9.05 -6.19
C PRO A 96 27.06 8.11 -6.69
N ILE A 97 28.15 8.01 -5.90
CA ILE A 97 29.22 7.06 -6.15
C ILE A 97 28.92 5.80 -5.35
N PHE A 98 28.71 4.69 -6.04
CA PHE A 98 28.51 3.39 -5.41
C PHE A 98 29.85 2.63 -5.36
N THR A 99 30.34 2.33 -4.18
CA THR A 99 31.44 1.38 -4.03
C THR A 99 30.97 -0.04 -4.38
N PRO A 100 31.86 -0.95 -4.84
CA PRO A 100 31.49 -2.33 -5.15
C PRO A 100 30.80 -3.04 -3.98
N VAL A 101 31.26 -2.82 -2.75
CA VAL A 101 30.66 -3.42 -1.55
C VAL A 101 29.23 -2.91 -1.36
N MET A 102 29.01 -1.61 -1.53
CA MET A 102 27.70 -0.97 -1.40
C MET A 102 26.74 -1.50 -2.46
N LEU A 103 27.19 -1.69 -3.70
CA LEU A 103 26.41 -2.29 -4.77
C LEU A 103 26.00 -3.72 -4.42
N ILE A 104 26.91 -4.54 -3.92
CA ILE A 104 26.61 -5.92 -3.49
C ILE A 104 25.52 -5.91 -2.39
N VAL A 105 25.67 -5.06 -1.37
CA VAL A 105 24.70 -4.94 -0.29
C VAL A 105 23.32 -4.53 -0.83
N LEU A 106 23.25 -3.53 -1.71
CA LEU A 106 21.98 -3.08 -2.29
C LEU A 106 21.34 -4.16 -3.16
N ILE A 107 22.11 -4.90 -3.94
CA ILE A 107 21.62 -6.03 -4.74
C ILE A 107 21.06 -7.13 -3.82
N CYS A 108 21.79 -7.52 -2.77
CA CYS A 108 21.33 -8.53 -1.81
C CYS A 108 20.02 -8.10 -1.13
N LEU A 109 19.93 -6.83 -0.71
CA LEU A 109 18.69 -6.28 -0.12
C LEU A 109 17.55 -6.22 -1.13
N GLY A 110 17.83 -5.87 -2.38
CA GLY A 110 16.83 -5.87 -3.47
C GLY A 110 16.29 -7.26 -3.76
N VAL A 111 17.16 -8.27 -3.80
CA VAL A 111 16.76 -9.68 -3.98
C VAL A 111 15.92 -10.16 -2.79
N LEU A 112 16.33 -9.84 -1.57
CA LEU A 112 15.53 -10.15 -0.37
C LEU A 112 14.16 -9.50 -0.41
N LEU A 113 14.08 -8.23 -0.81
CA LEU A 113 12.82 -7.51 -0.99
C LEU A 113 11.94 -8.20 -2.03
N ALA A 114 12.49 -8.54 -3.20
CA ALA A 114 11.74 -9.20 -4.28
C ALA A 114 11.17 -10.55 -3.86
N ILE A 115 11.96 -11.36 -3.14
CA ILE A 115 11.54 -12.68 -2.64
C ILE A 115 10.42 -12.55 -1.60
N THR A 116 10.53 -11.61 -0.67
CA THR A 116 9.59 -11.45 0.45
C THR A 116 8.36 -10.62 0.09
N PHE A 117 8.39 -9.90 -1.02
CA PHE A 117 7.36 -8.92 -1.40
C PHE A 117 5.95 -9.49 -1.41
N GLY A 118 5.76 -10.63 -2.08
CA GLY A 118 4.45 -11.28 -2.14
C GLY A 118 3.96 -11.82 -0.80
N TRP A 119 4.87 -12.35 0.01
CA TRP A 119 4.53 -12.90 1.32
C TRP A 119 4.00 -11.82 2.27
N PHE A 120 4.67 -10.68 2.34
CA PHE A 120 4.24 -9.57 3.18
C PHE A 120 2.91 -8.97 2.71
N ASN A 121 2.72 -8.85 1.39
CA ASN A 121 1.44 -8.39 0.83
C ASN A 121 0.30 -9.39 1.13
N ALA A 122 0.54 -10.70 1.03
CA ALA A 122 -0.44 -11.73 1.36
C ALA A 122 -0.82 -11.70 2.85
N GLY A 123 0.19 -11.64 3.73
CA GLY A 123 -0.01 -11.56 5.18
C GLY A 123 -0.79 -10.31 5.58
N SER A 124 -0.40 -9.15 5.05
CA SER A 124 -1.09 -7.88 5.33
C SER A 124 -2.53 -7.87 4.81
N ALA A 125 -2.77 -8.36 3.59
CA ALA A 125 -4.10 -8.43 3.01
C ALA A 125 -5.05 -9.29 3.87
N TYR A 126 -4.59 -10.42 4.39
CA TYR A 126 -5.38 -11.29 5.26
C TYR A 126 -5.77 -10.60 6.56
N VAL A 127 -4.79 -10.01 7.25
CA VAL A 127 -5.02 -9.26 8.51
C VAL A 127 -5.98 -8.08 8.27
N LEU A 128 -5.74 -7.28 7.23
CA LEU A 128 -6.56 -6.10 6.91
C LEU A 128 -8.00 -6.49 6.54
N ARG A 129 -8.19 -7.61 5.84
CA ARG A 129 -9.53 -8.14 5.55
C ARG A 129 -10.26 -8.51 6.84
N GLY A 130 -9.60 -9.22 7.76
CA GLY A 130 -10.17 -9.57 9.07
C GLY A 130 -10.55 -8.32 9.88
N LEU A 131 -9.67 -7.29 9.91
CA LEU A 131 -9.95 -6.02 10.57
C LEU A 131 -11.16 -5.29 9.97
N PHE A 132 -11.32 -5.34 8.65
CA PHE A 132 -12.46 -4.75 7.95
C PHE A 132 -13.78 -5.50 8.26
N ARG A 133 -13.74 -6.83 8.26
CA ARG A 133 -14.91 -7.69 8.55
C ARG A 133 -15.34 -7.65 10.02
N GLY A 134 -14.46 -7.19 10.91
CA GLY A 134 -14.68 -7.24 12.35
C GLY A 134 -14.37 -8.60 12.97
N ASP A 135 -13.70 -9.47 12.23
CA ASP A 135 -13.28 -10.77 12.74
C ASP A 135 -12.29 -10.59 13.92
N PRO A 136 -12.21 -11.54 14.87
CA PRO A 136 -11.17 -11.54 15.87
C PRO A 136 -9.81 -11.80 15.20
N VAL A 137 -8.92 -10.80 15.19
CA VAL A 137 -7.63 -10.85 14.49
C VAL A 137 -6.48 -10.91 15.47
N PHE A 138 -5.66 -11.96 15.34
CA PHE A 138 -4.37 -12.12 16.03
C PHE A 138 -3.24 -11.80 15.06
N ILE A 139 -2.80 -10.53 15.01
CA ILE A 139 -1.98 -9.96 13.95
C ILE A 139 -0.79 -10.84 13.56
N TRP A 140 0.03 -11.27 14.52
CA TRP A 140 1.19 -12.14 14.27
C TRP A 140 0.79 -13.52 13.72
N SER A 141 -0.12 -14.19 14.41
CA SER A 141 -0.55 -15.52 14.02
C SER A 141 -1.19 -15.54 12.65
N ASP A 142 -2.12 -14.63 12.41
CA ASP A 142 -2.89 -14.55 11.18
C ASP A 142 -2.03 -14.11 9.98
N PHE A 143 -1.07 -13.21 10.21
CA PHE A 143 -0.11 -12.79 9.20
C PHE A 143 0.73 -13.97 8.71
N PHE A 144 1.37 -14.70 9.62
CA PHE A 144 2.20 -15.84 9.25
C PHE A 144 1.37 -17.04 8.76
N TYR A 145 0.16 -17.22 9.27
CA TYR A 145 -0.77 -18.22 8.75
C TYR A 145 -1.07 -17.99 7.27
N ALA A 146 -1.41 -16.76 6.89
CA ALA A 146 -1.69 -16.41 5.50
C ALA A 146 -0.49 -16.64 4.58
N ILE A 147 0.72 -16.29 5.04
CA ILE A 147 1.96 -16.56 4.30
C ILE A 147 2.15 -18.07 4.09
N LYS A 148 2.07 -18.86 5.15
CA LYS A 148 2.28 -20.32 5.09
C LYS A 148 1.27 -20.98 4.17
N ARG A 149 -0.01 -20.57 4.24
CA ARG A 149 -1.09 -21.13 3.43
C ARG A 149 -0.91 -20.84 1.92
N ASN A 150 -0.37 -19.66 1.58
CA ASN A 150 -0.25 -19.20 0.19
C ASN A 150 1.21 -19.11 -0.27
N LEU A 151 2.16 -19.81 0.37
CA LEU A 151 3.60 -19.59 0.24
C LEU A 151 4.09 -19.56 -1.22
N LYS A 152 3.74 -20.57 -2.02
CA LYS A 152 4.15 -20.68 -3.43
C LYS A 152 3.47 -19.63 -4.30
N GLN A 153 2.16 -19.49 -4.16
CA GLN A 153 1.39 -18.55 -4.99
C GLN A 153 1.75 -17.10 -4.66
N ALA A 154 1.91 -16.76 -3.38
CA ALA A 154 2.34 -15.43 -2.95
C ALA A 154 3.75 -15.10 -3.43
N PHE A 155 4.68 -16.07 -3.45
CA PHE A 155 6.02 -15.87 -4.01
C PHE A 155 5.97 -15.48 -5.50
N PHE A 156 5.30 -16.30 -6.33
CA PHE A 156 5.24 -16.02 -7.78
C PHE A 156 4.44 -14.75 -8.09
N MET A 157 3.32 -14.54 -7.39
CA MET A 157 2.55 -13.31 -7.54
C MET A 157 3.37 -12.07 -7.12
N GLY A 158 4.11 -12.19 -6.00
CA GLY A 158 4.95 -11.11 -5.51
C GLY A 158 6.12 -10.79 -6.42
N LEU A 159 6.75 -11.81 -7.00
CA LEU A 159 7.85 -11.61 -7.97
C LEU A 159 7.34 -10.91 -9.24
N LEU A 160 6.17 -11.32 -9.73
CA LEU A 160 5.53 -10.68 -10.88
C LEU A 160 5.14 -9.23 -10.56
N ASP A 161 4.52 -9.00 -9.39
CA ASP A 161 4.12 -7.67 -8.93
C ASP A 161 5.34 -6.75 -8.77
N PHE A 162 6.42 -7.26 -8.16
CA PHE A 162 7.68 -6.52 -8.01
C PHE A 162 8.30 -6.15 -9.35
N ALA A 163 8.33 -7.10 -10.30
CA ALA A 163 8.84 -6.85 -11.64
C ALA A 163 8.00 -5.81 -12.40
N CYS A 164 6.67 -5.90 -12.33
CA CYS A 164 5.77 -4.91 -12.95
C CYS A 164 6.00 -3.51 -12.37
N ILE A 165 6.12 -3.40 -11.03
CA ILE A 165 6.41 -2.10 -10.39
C ILE A 165 7.77 -1.57 -10.84
N ALA A 166 8.80 -2.42 -10.87
CA ALA A 166 10.14 -2.02 -11.29
C ALA A 166 10.15 -1.49 -12.73
N VAL A 167 9.47 -2.16 -13.66
CA VAL A 167 9.33 -1.71 -15.05
C VAL A 167 8.57 -0.38 -15.11
N LEU A 168 7.39 -0.27 -14.47
CA LEU A 168 6.59 0.96 -14.50
C LEU A 168 7.34 2.15 -13.91
N VAL A 169 8.07 1.95 -12.80
CA VAL A 169 8.88 3.03 -12.18
C VAL A 169 10.04 3.41 -13.09
N SER A 170 10.73 2.45 -13.69
CA SER A 170 11.85 2.71 -14.62
C SER A 170 11.39 3.48 -15.85
N ASP A 171 10.28 3.06 -16.46
CA ASP A 171 9.69 3.71 -17.63
C ASP A 171 9.19 5.12 -17.28
N PHE A 172 8.55 5.28 -16.13
CA PHE A 172 8.09 6.59 -15.66
C PHE A 172 9.27 7.57 -15.52
N ILE A 173 10.37 7.16 -14.85
CA ILE A 173 11.56 7.99 -14.69
C ILE A 173 12.20 8.29 -16.06
N PHE A 174 12.30 7.28 -16.92
CA PHE A 174 12.90 7.40 -18.24
C PHE A 174 12.17 8.42 -19.12
N PHE A 175 10.85 8.32 -19.23
CA PHE A 175 10.07 9.23 -20.06
C PHE A 175 9.85 10.60 -19.40
N TYR A 176 9.75 10.65 -18.06
CA TYR A 176 9.73 11.92 -17.34
C TYR A 176 10.98 12.77 -17.62
N SER A 177 12.17 12.15 -17.61
CA SER A 177 13.42 12.85 -17.89
C SER A 177 13.54 13.36 -19.34
N ARG A 178 12.65 12.92 -20.24
CA ARG A 178 12.61 13.28 -21.66
C ARG A 178 11.37 14.08 -22.06
N THR A 179 10.53 14.47 -21.13
CA THR A 179 9.38 15.34 -21.40
C THR A 179 9.84 16.66 -22.02
N GLY A 180 9.10 17.14 -23.01
CA GLY A 180 9.42 18.35 -23.76
C GLY A 180 10.50 18.19 -24.86
N SER A 181 11.15 17.02 -24.96
CA SER A 181 12.17 16.80 -26.01
C SER A 181 11.56 16.38 -27.36
N SER A 182 10.43 15.66 -27.33
CA SER A 182 9.64 15.33 -28.51
C SER A 182 8.21 14.97 -28.13
N TYR A 183 7.26 15.21 -29.03
CA TYR A 183 5.85 14.86 -28.85
C TYR A 183 5.64 13.36 -28.53
N GLY A 184 6.45 12.48 -29.15
CA GLY A 184 6.40 11.05 -28.87
C GLY A 184 6.73 10.71 -27.42
N ASN A 185 7.74 11.37 -26.83
CA ASN A 185 8.11 11.15 -25.42
C ASN A 185 7.02 11.64 -24.46
N ASP A 186 6.38 12.75 -24.76
CA ASP A 186 5.27 13.28 -23.95
C ASP A 186 4.06 12.35 -23.97
N VAL A 187 3.71 11.81 -25.13
CA VAL A 187 2.63 10.81 -25.27
C VAL A 187 2.97 9.55 -24.49
N MET A 188 4.20 9.03 -24.62
CA MET A 188 4.64 7.82 -23.87
C MET A 188 4.60 8.05 -22.36
N TYR A 189 5.04 9.21 -21.88
CA TYR A 189 4.93 9.59 -20.47
C TYR A 189 3.49 9.51 -19.95
N LEU A 190 2.54 10.13 -20.70
CA LEU A 190 1.12 10.10 -20.33
C LEU A 190 0.54 8.67 -20.35
N MET A 191 0.91 7.85 -21.33
CA MET A 191 0.47 6.47 -21.41
C MET A 191 0.96 5.65 -20.22
N ILE A 192 2.24 5.76 -19.86
CA ILE A 192 2.83 5.04 -18.72
C ILE A 192 2.20 5.51 -17.41
N PHE A 193 1.95 6.82 -17.27
CA PHE A 193 1.24 7.37 -16.13
C PHE A 193 -0.16 6.76 -15.98
N ALA A 194 -0.93 6.69 -17.08
CA ALA A 194 -2.26 6.08 -17.08
C ALA A 194 -2.22 4.57 -16.75
N ILE A 195 -1.29 3.82 -17.36
CA ILE A 195 -1.10 2.39 -17.06
C ILE A 195 -0.72 2.18 -15.61
N SER A 196 0.14 3.02 -15.04
CA SER A 196 0.55 2.96 -13.65
C SER A 196 -0.64 3.14 -12.69
N ILE A 197 -1.54 4.09 -12.97
CA ILE A 197 -2.77 4.27 -12.19
C ILE A 197 -3.65 3.01 -12.22
N VAL A 198 -3.88 2.45 -13.41
CA VAL A 198 -4.67 1.23 -13.58
C VAL A 198 -4.03 0.07 -12.81
N TYR A 199 -2.70 -0.09 -12.89
CA TYR A 199 -1.97 -1.13 -12.19
C TYR A 199 -2.04 -0.99 -10.67
N VAL A 200 -1.86 0.23 -10.14
CA VAL A 200 -2.01 0.53 -8.71
C VAL A 200 -3.39 0.14 -8.20
N ILE A 201 -4.46 0.47 -8.95
CA ILE A 201 -5.83 0.07 -8.58
C ILE A 201 -6.00 -1.45 -8.67
N MET A 202 -5.44 -2.09 -9.69
CA MET A 202 -5.48 -3.55 -9.85
C MET A 202 -4.86 -4.26 -8.63
N ARG A 203 -3.77 -3.71 -8.05
CA ARG A 203 -3.14 -4.23 -6.84
C ARG A 203 -4.06 -4.24 -5.62
N PHE A 204 -5.05 -3.35 -5.51
CA PHE A 204 -6.02 -3.36 -4.40
C PHE A 204 -6.76 -4.70 -4.32
N TYR A 205 -6.97 -5.34 -5.46
CA TYR A 205 -7.72 -6.59 -5.58
C TYR A 205 -6.83 -7.83 -5.59
N MET A 206 -5.63 -7.77 -6.16
CA MET A 206 -4.77 -8.94 -6.41
C MET A 206 -4.57 -9.81 -5.16
N TYR A 207 -4.06 -9.22 -4.09
CA TYR A 207 -3.77 -9.98 -2.87
C TYR A 207 -5.04 -10.32 -2.09
N GLN A 208 -6.09 -9.50 -2.15
CA GLN A 208 -7.38 -9.80 -1.53
C GLN A 208 -8.05 -11.02 -2.19
N LEU A 209 -8.00 -11.12 -3.51
CA LEU A 209 -8.51 -12.27 -4.25
C LEU A 209 -7.70 -13.53 -3.97
N MET A 210 -6.36 -13.41 -3.94
CA MET A 210 -5.46 -14.53 -3.68
C MET A 210 -5.70 -15.18 -2.30
N ILE A 211 -5.89 -14.37 -1.26
CA ILE A 211 -6.12 -14.89 0.09
C ILE A 211 -7.56 -15.35 0.34
N THR A 212 -8.50 -14.96 -0.52
CA THR A 212 -9.93 -15.23 -0.33
C THR A 212 -10.39 -16.45 -1.12
N PHE A 213 -9.85 -16.63 -2.33
CA PHE A 213 -10.29 -17.67 -3.26
C PHE A 213 -9.12 -18.54 -3.73
N ASP A 214 -9.43 -19.79 -4.03
CA ASP A 214 -8.47 -20.71 -4.67
C ASP A 214 -8.50 -20.51 -6.19
N LEU A 215 -7.83 -19.48 -6.66
CA LEU A 215 -7.74 -19.08 -8.07
C LEU A 215 -6.31 -19.17 -8.57
N SER A 216 -6.12 -19.57 -9.83
CA SER A 216 -4.80 -19.48 -10.46
C SER A 216 -4.36 -18.02 -10.62
N THR A 217 -3.04 -17.76 -10.62
CA THR A 217 -2.45 -16.43 -10.75
C THR A 217 -3.02 -15.62 -11.91
N MET A 218 -3.19 -16.26 -13.09
CA MET A 218 -3.77 -15.59 -14.26
C MET A 218 -5.23 -15.21 -14.06
N LYS A 219 -6.02 -16.04 -13.37
CA LYS A 219 -7.41 -15.72 -13.03
C LYS A 219 -7.48 -14.55 -12.04
N ILE A 220 -6.56 -14.50 -11.08
CA ILE A 220 -6.45 -13.37 -10.13
C ILE A 220 -6.17 -12.08 -10.89
N LEU A 221 -5.18 -12.05 -11.79
CA LEU A 221 -4.83 -10.87 -12.58
C LEU A 221 -6.00 -10.39 -13.44
N LYS A 222 -6.65 -11.33 -14.16
CA LYS A 222 -7.82 -11.01 -14.98
C LYS A 222 -8.97 -10.44 -14.16
N ASN A 223 -9.31 -11.06 -13.03
CA ASN A 223 -10.38 -10.59 -12.15
C ASN A 223 -10.03 -9.24 -11.50
N SER A 224 -8.77 -9.04 -11.10
CA SER A 224 -8.32 -7.76 -10.55
C SER A 224 -8.48 -6.62 -11.55
N LEU A 225 -8.15 -6.87 -12.83
CA LEU A 225 -8.37 -5.88 -13.89
C LEU A 225 -9.86 -5.59 -14.11
N ILE A 226 -10.72 -6.61 -14.10
CA ILE A 226 -12.18 -6.44 -14.20
C ILE A 226 -12.70 -5.60 -13.03
N PHE A 227 -12.26 -5.88 -11.79
CA PHE A 227 -12.68 -5.13 -10.61
C PHE A 227 -12.14 -3.69 -10.56
N THR A 228 -11.04 -3.42 -11.25
CA THR A 228 -10.57 -2.04 -11.46
C THR A 228 -11.64 -1.19 -12.13
N ILE A 229 -12.38 -1.75 -13.08
CA ILE A 229 -13.45 -1.07 -13.80
C ILE A 229 -14.76 -1.13 -13.01
N LEU A 230 -15.17 -2.31 -12.53
CA LEU A 230 -16.44 -2.48 -11.79
C LEU A 230 -16.48 -1.67 -10.49
N GLY A 231 -15.33 -1.51 -9.82
CA GLY A 231 -15.19 -0.77 -8.57
C GLY A 231 -14.86 0.71 -8.75
N ILE A 232 -14.95 1.29 -9.95
CA ILE A 232 -14.38 2.62 -10.29
C ILE A 232 -14.69 3.70 -9.27
N LYS A 233 -15.93 3.83 -8.79
CA LYS A 233 -16.31 4.86 -7.80
C LYS A 233 -15.55 4.70 -6.48
N ARG A 234 -15.40 3.47 -5.99
CA ARG A 234 -14.66 3.17 -4.74
C ARG A 234 -13.16 3.28 -4.95
N ASN A 235 -12.68 2.88 -6.10
CA ASN A 235 -11.27 2.92 -6.47
C ASN A 235 -10.77 4.37 -6.56
N VAL A 236 -11.54 5.25 -7.23
CA VAL A 236 -11.23 6.68 -7.31
C VAL A 236 -11.22 7.31 -5.91
N LEU A 237 -12.22 6.99 -5.07
CA LEU A 237 -12.26 7.49 -3.70
C LEU A 237 -11.06 7.01 -2.87
N ALA A 238 -10.64 5.75 -3.03
CA ALA A 238 -9.45 5.23 -2.39
C ALA A 238 -8.17 5.93 -2.88
N MET A 239 -8.04 6.16 -4.19
CA MET A 239 -6.90 6.90 -4.76
C MET A 239 -6.82 8.32 -4.20
N ILE A 240 -7.96 9.02 -4.10
CA ILE A 240 -8.02 10.34 -3.46
C ILE A 240 -7.62 10.25 -1.98
N GLY A 241 -8.10 9.23 -1.26
CA GLY A 241 -7.73 8.99 0.14
C GLY A 241 -6.23 8.71 0.32
N LEU A 242 -5.62 7.93 -0.56
CA LEU A 242 -4.18 7.66 -0.56
C LEU A 242 -3.37 8.93 -0.85
N LEU A 243 -3.78 9.70 -1.87
CA LEU A 243 -3.15 10.95 -2.22
C LEU A 243 -3.24 11.95 -1.05
N LEU A 244 -4.42 12.10 -0.47
CA LEU A 244 -4.65 12.96 0.69
C LEU A 244 -3.77 12.55 1.89
N LEU A 245 -3.68 11.25 2.17
CA LEU A 245 -2.81 10.75 3.24
C LEU A 245 -1.34 11.12 2.99
N ILE A 246 -0.83 10.94 1.77
CA ILE A 246 0.55 11.27 1.40
C ILE A 246 0.78 12.79 1.51
N VAL A 247 -0.11 13.60 0.92
CA VAL A 247 0.01 15.07 0.95
C VAL A 247 -0.05 15.62 2.36
N LEU A 248 -0.98 15.15 3.20
CA LEU A 248 -1.07 15.60 4.59
C LEU A 248 0.18 15.24 5.38
N ASN A 249 0.75 14.05 5.17
CA ASN A 249 2.02 13.67 5.81
C ASN A 249 3.18 14.55 5.32
N ALA A 250 3.27 14.82 4.02
CA ALA A 250 4.31 15.66 3.46
C ALA A 250 4.22 17.09 4.01
N VAL A 251 3.04 17.69 4.02
CA VAL A 251 2.80 19.03 4.60
C VAL A 251 3.15 19.05 6.08
N PHE A 252 2.75 18.03 6.83
CA PHE A 252 3.06 17.92 8.26
C PHE A 252 4.58 17.86 8.50
N ILE A 253 5.29 17.02 7.75
CA ILE A 253 6.75 16.91 7.85
C ILE A 253 7.41 18.25 7.51
N VAL A 254 7.05 18.89 6.41
CA VAL A 254 7.63 20.20 6.00
C VAL A 254 7.36 21.27 7.02
N MET A 255 6.15 21.35 7.57
CA MET A 255 5.78 22.32 8.58
C MET A 255 6.64 22.22 9.86
N PHE A 256 6.91 21.00 10.34
CA PHE A 256 7.75 20.81 11.52
C PHE A 256 9.25 20.97 11.21
N LEU A 257 9.69 20.54 10.03
CA LEU A 257 11.06 20.77 9.58
C LEU A 257 11.40 22.26 9.48
N SER A 258 10.44 23.10 9.07
CA SER A 258 10.66 24.55 8.97
C SER A 258 10.97 25.21 10.31
N VAL A 259 10.57 24.59 11.42
CA VAL A 259 10.89 25.03 12.79
C VAL A 259 12.00 24.21 13.47
N GLY A 260 12.70 23.37 12.71
CA GLY A 260 13.84 22.58 13.18
C GLY A 260 13.49 21.28 13.89
N ILE A 261 12.22 20.83 13.87
CA ILE A 261 11.77 19.59 14.50
C ILE A 261 11.80 18.44 13.47
N THR A 262 12.66 17.45 13.69
CA THR A 262 12.87 16.31 12.76
C THR A 262 12.02 15.06 13.08
N ILE A 263 11.49 14.95 14.32
CA ILE A 263 10.69 13.79 14.76
C ILE A 263 9.54 13.43 13.80
N PRO A 264 8.79 14.39 13.22
CA PRO A 264 7.70 14.07 12.28
C PRO A 264 8.12 13.32 11.01
N MET A 265 9.40 13.34 10.63
CA MET A 265 9.90 12.55 9.50
C MET A 265 9.80 11.04 9.75
N VAL A 266 9.89 10.64 11.01
CA VAL A 266 9.90 9.21 11.40
C VAL A 266 8.50 8.69 11.68
N LEU A 267 7.56 9.57 12.08
CA LEU A 267 6.20 9.16 12.45
C LEU A 267 5.46 8.36 11.37
N PRO A 268 5.48 8.72 10.08
CA PRO A 268 4.80 7.94 9.05
C PRO A 268 5.26 6.49 8.97
N LEU A 269 6.51 6.20 9.31
CA LEU A 269 7.04 4.83 9.30
C LEU A 269 6.26 3.91 10.25
N PHE A 270 5.60 4.42 11.28
CA PHE A 270 4.87 3.61 12.24
C PHE A 270 3.44 3.26 11.83
N TYR A 271 2.84 3.94 10.83
CA TYR A 271 1.45 3.70 10.48
C TYR A 271 1.12 3.74 8.98
N ILE A 272 1.93 4.37 8.14
CA ILE A 272 1.53 4.75 6.78
C ILE A 272 1.20 3.53 5.91
N MET A 273 2.01 2.48 5.92
CA MET A 273 1.81 1.30 5.07
C MET A 273 0.53 0.55 5.43
N ALA A 274 0.27 0.35 6.73
CA ALA A 274 -0.92 -0.33 7.20
C ALA A 274 -2.19 0.50 6.96
N VAL A 275 -2.13 1.83 7.12
CA VAL A 275 -3.26 2.72 6.82
C VAL A 275 -3.54 2.76 5.33
N MET A 276 -2.51 2.83 4.46
CA MET A 276 -2.69 2.73 3.00
C MET A 276 -3.34 1.41 2.62
N GLY A 277 -2.86 0.29 3.17
CA GLY A 277 -3.45 -1.03 2.97
C GLY A 277 -4.89 -1.11 3.48
N PHE A 278 -5.21 -0.44 4.59
CA PHE A 278 -6.58 -0.39 5.12
C PHE A 278 -7.52 0.41 4.21
N ILE A 279 -7.08 1.57 3.67
CA ILE A 279 -7.85 2.36 2.70
C ILE A 279 -8.18 1.50 1.46
N THR A 280 -7.18 0.80 0.92
CA THR A 280 -7.36 -0.04 -0.28
C THR A 280 -8.27 -1.23 0.00
N THR A 281 -8.12 -1.89 1.15
CA THR A 281 -9.00 -2.99 1.56
C THR A 281 -10.44 -2.53 1.76
N TYR A 282 -10.65 -1.36 2.38
CA TYR A 282 -11.96 -0.77 2.59
C TYR A 282 -12.69 -0.45 1.27
N ALA A 283 -11.95 -0.13 0.22
CA ALA A 283 -12.50 0.09 -1.12
C ALA A 283 -12.75 -1.23 -1.86
N ALA A 284 -11.77 -2.12 -1.86
CA ALA A 284 -11.76 -3.33 -2.70
C ALA A 284 -12.68 -4.43 -2.16
N TYR A 285 -12.65 -4.70 -0.86
CA TYR A 285 -13.36 -5.86 -0.31
C TYR A 285 -14.88 -5.81 -0.56
N PRO A 286 -15.60 -4.69 -0.42
CA PRO A 286 -17.03 -4.64 -0.73
C PRO A 286 -17.37 -4.86 -2.21
N VAL A 287 -16.44 -4.61 -3.11
CA VAL A 287 -16.59 -4.92 -4.54
C VAL A 287 -16.47 -6.43 -4.74
N ILE A 288 -15.46 -7.04 -4.14
CA ILE A 288 -15.28 -8.50 -4.16
C ILE A 288 -16.49 -9.20 -3.54
N ASP A 289 -16.94 -8.73 -2.39
CA ASP A 289 -18.11 -9.27 -1.70
C ASP A 289 -19.35 -9.26 -2.60
N LYS A 290 -19.65 -8.10 -3.19
CA LYS A 290 -20.81 -7.93 -4.05
C LYS A 290 -20.83 -8.85 -5.28
N TYR A 291 -19.67 -9.09 -5.91
CA TYR A 291 -19.63 -9.79 -7.21
C TYR A 291 -19.15 -11.24 -7.10
N MET A 292 -18.46 -11.65 -6.05
CA MET A 292 -17.91 -12.99 -5.90
C MET A 292 -18.35 -13.74 -4.62
N ILE A 293 -18.89 -13.07 -3.61
CA ILE A 293 -19.29 -13.74 -2.36
C ILE A 293 -20.81 -13.75 -2.24
N ALA A 294 -21.45 -12.58 -2.28
CA ALA A 294 -22.88 -12.43 -2.08
C ALA A 294 -23.77 -13.25 -3.05
N PRO A 295 -23.43 -13.37 -4.35
CA PRO A 295 -24.25 -14.19 -5.27
C PRO A 295 -24.32 -15.67 -4.89
N TYR A 296 -23.25 -16.21 -4.28
CA TYR A 296 -23.16 -17.62 -3.91
C TYR A 296 -23.52 -17.90 -2.44
N ALA A 297 -23.73 -16.87 -1.64
CA ALA A 297 -24.12 -17.02 -0.24
C ALA A 297 -25.58 -17.50 -0.10
N ASN A 298 -26.45 -17.14 -1.04
CA ASN A 298 -27.87 -17.52 -1.05
C ASN A 298 -28.09 -18.93 -1.62
N ASP A 299 -27.21 -19.43 -2.48
CA ASP A 299 -27.34 -20.77 -3.07
C ASP A 299 -27.11 -21.91 -2.05
N ASN A 300 -26.56 -21.59 -0.86
CA ASN A 300 -26.31 -22.55 0.22
C ASN A 300 -27.37 -22.50 1.34
N VAL A 301 -28.42 -21.70 1.21
CA VAL A 301 -29.59 -21.80 2.07
C VAL A 301 -30.43 -22.94 1.49
N PRO A 302 -30.59 -24.09 2.22
CA PRO A 302 -31.50 -25.13 1.75
C PRO A 302 -32.87 -24.48 1.55
N GLU A 303 -33.50 -24.73 0.38
CA GLU A 303 -34.92 -24.35 0.23
C GLU A 303 -35.67 -24.89 1.45
N PRO A 304 -36.54 -24.06 2.09
CA PRO A 304 -37.32 -24.54 3.20
C PRO A 304 -38.05 -25.79 2.73
N THR A 305 -37.70 -26.93 3.31
CA THR A 305 -38.44 -28.16 3.05
C THR A 305 -39.88 -27.93 3.50
N GLU A 306 -40.86 -28.48 2.76
CA GLU A 306 -42.30 -28.36 3.05
C GLU A 306 -42.65 -28.65 4.52
N GLU A 307 -41.79 -29.42 5.22
CA GLU A 307 -41.87 -29.66 6.65
C GLU A 307 -41.59 -28.42 7.52
N THR A 308 -40.75 -27.49 7.05
CA THR A 308 -40.40 -26.25 7.78
C THR A 308 -41.51 -25.21 7.62
N GLU A 309 -42.19 -25.16 6.48
CA GLU A 309 -43.37 -24.31 6.27
C GLU A 309 -44.60 -24.80 7.08
N ALA A 310 -44.74 -26.13 7.18
CA ALA A 310 -45.81 -26.74 7.98
C ALA A 310 -45.64 -26.49 9.48
N SER A 311 -44.43 -26.42 10.00
CA SER A 311 -44.14 -26.10 11.40
C SER A 311 -44.34 -24.64 11.74
N GLU A 312 -44.04 -23.70 10.84
CA GLU A 312 -44.33 -22.25 11.06
C GLU A 312 -45.81 -21.88 10.99
N ILE A 313 -46.63 -22.67 10.30
CA ILE A 313 -48.08 -22.47 10.26
C ILE A 313 -48.71 -23.02 11.53
N SER A 314 -48.21 -24.11 12.09
CA SER A 314 -48.70 -24.70 13.34
C SER A 314 -48.43 -23.86 14.59
N ASP A 315 -47.40 -23.02 14.60
CA ASP A 315 -47.05 -22.15 15.72
C ASP A 315 -47.79 -20.81 15.69
N LYS A 316 -48.63 -20.57 14.68
CA LYS A 316 -49.44 -19.34 14.50
C LYS A 316 -50.94 -19.53 14.70
N GLU A 317 -51.41 -20.75 14.99
CA GLU A 317 -52.78 -21.06 15.46
C GLU A 317 -52.77 -21.29 16.97
#